data_92787272730116354ebdab877ab70f87
#
_entry.id   92787272730116354ebdab877ab70f87
#
_cell.length_a   1.000
_cell.length_b   1.000
_cell.length_c   1.000
_cell.angle_alpha   90.00
_cell.angle_beta   90.00
_cell.angle_gamma   90.00
#
_symmetry.space_group_name_H-M   'P 1'
#
loop_
_entity.id
_entity.type
_entity.pdbx_description
1 polymer ?
#
loop_
_entity_poly.entity_id
_entity_poly.type
_entity_poly.pdbx_seq_one_letter_code
_entity_poly.pdbx_strand_id
1 'polypeptide(L)'
;MSSPLTVTDHSRDSAGLTYIYPVLSRRAGGLSIGINFNTNNACNWQCIYCQVPDLTVGAAPELDFGLLEAELRGFLRQVQSGDFYRRFAVPEDQRVIKDIAISGNGEPTSVPRFAEAVELIGNIAAAAGVLPGSRFVLITNGSLVHQLKVQEGLKMLNRFGGEVWFKLDSATAEGRRLINKAGQSIDASLNNLILAARCCRTKVQVCLLDIDSQGFVEPERRALLDALTIAKQKGGVREVMLYTLARPSLQPEAGRLGKMPEPVMRAFADDLRQLGFEVSVSL
;
A
#
# COMPACT_ATOMS: atom_id res chain seq x y z
N MET A 1 -3.99 -30.37 0.04
CA MET A 1 -3.67 -29.64 -1.20
C MET A 1 -3.94 -28.16 -0.95
N SER A 2 -2.98 -27.29 -1.26
CA SER A 2 -3.20 -25.83 -1.12
C SER A 2 -4.24 -25.39 -2.14
N SER A 3 -5.15 -24.50 -1.73
CA SER A 3 -6.12 -23.91 -2.67
C SER A 3 -5.38 -23.11 -3.75
N PRO A 4 -5.86 -23.10 -5.00
CA PRO A 4 -5.28 -22.25 -6.05
C PRO A 4 -5.28 -20.79 -5.62
N LEU A 5 -4.18 -20.09 -5.87
CA LEU A 5 -4.12 -18.63 -5.70
C LEU A 5 -4.95 -17.97 -6.79
N THR A 6 -5.87 -17.11 -6.39
CA THR A 6 -6.70 -16.35 -7.34
C THR A 6 -6.43 -14.85 -7.21
N VAL A 7 -6.76 -14.09 -8.25
CA VAL A 7 -6.65 -12.61 -8.24
C VAL A 7 -7.64 -11.95 -7.26
N THR A 8 -8.56 -12.72 -6.68
CA THR A 8 -9.54 -12.26 -5.69
C THR A 8 -9.16 -12.67 -4.27
N ASP A 9 -8.26 -13.64 -4.10
CA ASP A 9 -7.75 -14.07 -2.80
C ASP A 9 -6.49 -13.26 -2.46
N HIS A 10 -6.54 -12.54 -1.37
CA HIS A 10 -5.42 -11.81 -0.80
C HIS A 10 -5.28 -12.11 0.68
N SER A 11 -5.72 -13.32 1.09
CA SER A 11 -5.51 -13.78 2.46
C SER A 11 -4.01 -13.83 2.74
N ARG A 12 -3.61 -13.31 3.89
CA ARG A 12 -2.20 -13.16 4.24
C ARG A 12 -1.59 -14.42 4.82
N ASP A 13 -2.41 -15.41 5.08
CA ASP A 13 -2.06 -16.75 5.58
C ASP A 13 -2.00 -17.81 4.46
N SER A 14 -2.27 -17.43 3.21
CA SER A 14 -2.35 -18.37 2.06
C SER A 14 -1.09 -19.23 1.87
N ALA A 15 0.09 -18.71 2.24
CA ALA A 15 1.34 -19.46 2.19
C ALA A 15 1.69 -20.18 3.51
N GLY A 16 0.96 -19.95 4.59
CA GLY A 16 1.26 -20.47 5.93
C GLY A 16 2.53 -19.86 6.55
N LEU A 17 2.89 -18.61 6.14
CA LEU A 17 4.02 -17.86 6.64
C LEU A 17 3.54 -16.70 7.52
N THR A 18 4.40 -16.24 8.41
CA THR A 18 4.07 -15.16 9.36
C THR A 18 4.15 -13.79 8.70
N TYR A 19 5.23 -13.52 7.98
CA TYR A 19 5.51 -12.21 7.38
C TYR A 19 5.25 -12.16 5.88
N ILE A 20 5.42 -13.27 5.16
CA ILE A 20 5.40 -13.30 3.70
C ILE A 20 4.06 -13.85 3.19
N TYR A 21 3.41 -13.12 2.31
CA TYR A 21 2.19 -13.57 1.66
C TYR A 21 2.19 -13.26 0.15
N PRO A 22 1.83 -14.25 -0.68
CA PRO A 22 1.74 -14.06 -2.12
C PRO A 22 0.39 -13.46 -2.53
N VAL A 23 0.41 -12.59 -3.53
CA VAL A 23 -0.78 -12.04 -4.16
C VAL A 23 -0.62 -12.09 -5.67
N LEU A 24 -1.61 -12.65 -6.38
CA LEU A 24 -1.71 -12.48 -7.82
C LEU A 24 -2.37 -11.13 -8.10
N SER A 25 -1.55 -10.16 -8.55
CA SER A 25 -2.00 -8.79 -8.77
C SER A 25 -2.58 -8.62 -10.16
N ARG A 26 -3.88 -8.36 -10.27
CA ARG A 26 -4.52 -7.99 -11.55
C ARG A 26 -3.89 -6.72 -12.15
N ARG A 27 -3.55 -5.75 -11.30
CA ARG A 27 -2.98 -4.45 -11.73
C ARG A 27 -1.56 -4.61 -12.26
N ALA A 28 -0.76 -5.44 -11.61
CA ALA A 28 0.62 -5.65 -11.99
C ALA A 28 0.79 -6.75 -13.05
N GLY A 29 -0.18 -7.63 -13.22
CA GLY A 29 -0.13 -8.75 -14.16
C GLY A 29 0.92 -9.79 -13.76
N GLY A 30 0.94 -10.21 -12.48
CA GLY A 30 1.87 -11.20 -11.97
C GLY A 30 1.90 -11.29 -10.45
N LEU A 31 2.94 -11.93 -9.92
CA LEU A 31 3.12 -12.17 -8.50
C LEU A 31 3.60 -10.90 -7.79
N SER A 32 2.86 -10.45 -6.79
CA SER A 32 3.27 -9.48 -5.77
C SER A 32 3.61 -10.25 -4.49
N ILE A 33 4.79 -10.00 -3.94
CA ILE A 33 5.23 -10.59 -2.68
C ILE A 33 4.98 -9.57 -1.58
N GLY A 34 3.90 -9.78 -0.82
CA GLY A 34 3.56 -8.93 0.30
C GLY A 34 4.39 -9.26 1.54
N ILE A 35 4.80 -8.24 2.27
CA ILE A 35 5.49 -8.37 3.56
C ILE A 35 4.68 -7.66 4.62
N ASN A 36 4.14 -8.44 5.57
CA ASN A 36 3.29 -7.96 6.64
C ASN A 36 4.07 -7.79 7.95
N PHE A 37 4.29 -6.55 8.37
CA PHE A 37 4.91 -6.27 9.68
C PHE A 37 3.89 -6.26 10.83
N ASN A 38 2.62 -6.04 10.53
CA ASN A 38 1.55 -5.91 11.52
C ASN A 38 0.84 -7.25 11.74
N THR A 39 1.58 -8.25 12.21
CA THR A 39 1.07 -9.62 12.44
C THR A 39 0.01 -9.69 13.55
N ASN A 40 -0.11 -8.63 14.33
CA ASN A 40 -1.10 -8.44 15.40
C ASN A 40 -2.39 -7.74 14.94
N ASN A 41 -2.59 -7.51 13.63
CA ASN A 41 -3.72 -6.76 13.04
C ASN A 41 -3.91 -5.36 13.68
N ALA A 42 -2.83 -4.71 14.11
CA ALA A 42 -2.90 -3.39 14.69
C ALA A 42 -2.49 -2.30 13.69
N CYS A 43 -3.29 -1.25 13.61
CA CYS A 43 -3.01 -0.06 12.81
C CYS A 43 -3.32 1.19 13.62
N ASN A 44 -2.61 2.27 13.38
CA ASN A 44 -2.91 3.56 14.00
C ASN A 44 -4.03 4.33 13.29
N TRP A 45 -4.59 3.79 12.19
CA TRP A 45 -5.81 4.22 11.52
C TRP A 45 -6.84 3.08 11.50
N GLN A 46 -8.12 3.43 11.36
CA GLN A 46 -9.23 2.49 11.23
C GLN A 46 -10.05 2.82 9.97
N CYS A 47 -9.43 2.68 8.80
CA CYS A 47 -10.10 2.97 7.52
C CYS A 47 -11.35 2.11 7.36
N ILE A 48 -12.50 2.74 7.06
CA ILE A 48 -13.80 2.05 6.94
C ILE A 48 -13.84 1.01 5.82
N TYR A 49 -12.92 1.04 4.88
CA TYR A 49 -12.79 0.09 3.76
C TYR A 49 -11.71 -0.97 4.00
N CYS A 50 -11.14 -1.04 5.21
CA CYS A 50 -10.06 -1.97 5.53
C CYS A 50 -10.52 -3.42 5.45
N GLN A 51 -9.65 -4.27 4.89
CA GLN A 51 -9.88 -5.71 4.70
C GLN A 51 -9.15 -6.56 5.74
N VAL A 52 -8.65 -5.93 6.80
CA VAL A 52 -8.02 -6.63 7.92
C VAL A 52 -9.12 -7.05 8.89
N PRO A 53 -9.26 -8.35 9.15
CA PRO A 53 -10.20 -8.82 10.16
C PRO A 53 -9.72 -8.41 11.55
N ASP A 54 -10.67 -8.20 12.47
CA ASP A 54 -10.39 -7.90 13.88
C ASP A 54 -9.34 -6.79 14.07
N LEU A 55 -9.43 -5.74 13.24
CA LEU A 55 -8.49 -4.63 13.25
C LEU A 55 -8.51 -3.91 14.61
N THR A 56 -7.35 -3.79 15.24
CA THR A 56 -7.18 -3.08 16.51
C THR A 56 -6.41 -1.76 16.31
N VAL A 57 -6.61 -0.80 17.22
CA VAL A 57 -5.79 0.43 17.24
C VAL A 57 -4.46 0.13 17.92
N GLY A 58 -3.35 0.43 17.21
CA GLY A 58 -2.02 0.17 17.77
C GLY A 58 -0.91 0.29 16.73
N ALA A 59 0.24 -0.28 17.10
CA ALA A 59 1.44 -0.34 16.29
C ALA A 59 1.82 -1.79 15.95
N ALA A 60 2.69 -1.97 14.98
CA ALA A 60 3.30 -3.25 14.67
C ALA A 60 4.08 -3.77 15.90
N PRO A 61 4.08 -5.08 16.13
CA PRO A 61 4.94 -5.70 17.15
C PRO A 61 6.42 -5.60 16.74
N GLU A 62 7.29 -5.98 17.65
CA GLU A 62 8.71 -6.16 17.31
C GLU A 62 8.86 -7.31 16.31
N LEU A 63 9.75 -7.14 15.31
CA LEU A 63 9.98 -8.14 14.28
C LEU A 63 10.99 -9.18 14.75
N ASP A 64 10.68 -10.44 14.49
CA ASP A 64 11.71 -11.49 14.47
C ASP A 64 12.44 -11.43 13.12
N PHE A 65 13.60 -10.78 13.11
CA PHE A 65 14.42 -10.62 11.91
C PHE A 65 14.94 -11.95 11.37
N GLY A 66 15.21 -12.92 12.24
CA GLY A 66 15.66 -14.26 11.83
C GLY A 66 14.56 -15.00 11.08
N LEU A 67 13.33 -14.95 11.61
CA LEU A 67 12.18 -15.54 10.94
C LEU A 67 11.84 -14.82 9.62
N LEU A 68 11.84 -13.49 9.60
CA LEU A 68 11.61 -12.69 8.40
C LEU A 68 12.61 -13.06 7.29
N GLU A 69 13.91 -13.15 7.63
CA GLU A 69 14.95 -13.55 6.69
C GLU A 69 14.73 -14.98 6.18
N ALA A 70 14.48 -15.93 7.07
CA ALA A 70 14.27 -17.33 6.73
C ALA A 70 13.06 -17.51 5.79
N GLU A 71 11.94 -16.85 6.12
CA GLU A 71 10.73 -16.90 5.30
C GLU A 71 10.94 -16.27 3.91
N LEU A 72 11.51 -15.08 3.84
CA LEU A 72 11.71 -14.39 2.55
C LEU A 72 12.68 -15.17 1.65
N ARG A 73 13.81 -15.63 2.18
CA ARG A 73 14.76 -16.45 1.42
C ARG A 73 14.14 -17.77 0.98
N GLY A 74 13.38 -18.43 1.88
CA GLY A 74 12.70 -19.69 1.59
C GLY A 74 11.65 -19.52 0.49
N PHE A 75 10.84 -18.46 0.60
CA PHE A 75 9.80 -18.15 -0.37
C PHE A 75 10.38 -17.81 -1.77
N LEU A 76 11.42 -16.96 -1.83
CA LEU A 76 12.06 -16.62 -3.10
C LEU A 76 12.68 -17.87 -3.79
N ARG A 77 13.30 -18.77 -3.04
CA ARG A 77 13.77 -20.04 -3.61
C ARG A 77 12.64 -20.87 -4.21
N GLN A 78 11.48 -21.00 -3.54
CA GLN A 78 10.33 -21.74 -4.07
C GLN A 78 9.76 -21.08 -5.34
N VAL A 79 9.75 -19.76 -5.42
CA VAL A 79 9.31 -19.03 -6.61
C VAL A 79 10.29 -19.26 -7.77
N GLN A 80 11.59 -19.17 -7.53
CA GLN A 80 12.64 -19.33 -8.54
C GLN A 80 12.75 -20.77 -9.06
N SER A 81 12.56 -21.79 -8.21
CA SER A 81 12.50 -23.18 -8.63
C SER A 81 11.23 -23.54 -9.38
N GLY A 82 10.22 -22.67 -9.38
CA GLY A 82 8.91 -22.93 -9.94
C GLY A 82 7.99 -23.79 -9.06
N ASP A 83 8.46 -24.25 -7.89
CA ASP A 83 7.67 -25.06 -6.95
C ASP A 83 6.44 -24.30 -6.47
N PHE A 84 6.61 -23.02 -6.16
CA PHE A 84 5.50 -22.15 -5.79
C PHE A 84 4.42 -22.11 -6.87
N TYR A 85 4.78 -21.87 -8.11
CA TYR A 85 3.84 -21.78 -9.22
C TYR A 85 3.09 -23.09 -9.48
N ARG A 86 3.77 -24.23 -9.31
CA ARG A 86 3.12 -25.55 -9.41
C ARG A 86 2.16 -25.80 -8.25
N ARG A 87 2.62 -25.50 -7.01
CA ARG A 87 1.82 -25.72 -5.79
C ARG A 87 0.50 -24.93 -5.81
N PHE A 88 0.53 -23.69 -6.30
CA PHE A 88 -0.62 -22.78 -6.30
C PHE A 88 -1.31 -22.66 -7.67
N ALA A 89 -0.95 -23.51 -8.63
CA ALA A 89 -1.52 -23.54 -9.98
C ALA A 89 -1.52 -22.17 -10.69
N VAL A 90 -0.45 -21.39 -10.51
CA VAL A 90 -0.34 -20.03 -11.09
C VAL A 90 -0.21 -20.14 -12.62
N PRO A 91 -1.04 -19.40 -13.41
CA PRO A 91 -0.94 -19.34 -14.87
C PRO A 91 0.44 -18.89 -15.35
N GLU A 92 0.91 -19.41 -16.48
CA GLU A 92 2.26 -19.13 -16.99
C GLU A 92 2.53 -17.66 -17.27
N ASP A 93 1.55 -16.94 -17.80
CA ASP A 93 1.60 -15.52 -18.09
C ASP A 93 1.69 -14.63 -16.84
N GLN A 94 1.41 -15.22 -15.65
CA GLN A 94 1.48 -14.52 -14.36
C GLN A 94 2.69 -14.95 -13.51
N ARG A 95 3.57 -15.82 -14.02
CA ARG A 95 4.77 -16.33 -13.32
C ARG A 95 5.94 -15.36 -13.34
N VAL A 96 5.67 -14.11 -13.06
CA VAL A 96 6.69 -13.04 -12.98
C VAL A 96 6.52 -12.29 -11.67
N ILE A 97 7.61 -12.12 -10.91
CA ILE A 97 7.59 -11.25 -9.73
C ILE A 97 7.51 -9.81 -10.21
N LYS A 98 6.44 -9.10 -9.87
CA LYS A 98 6.20 -7.70 -10.25
C LYS A 98 6.65 -6.73 -9.19
N ASP A 99 6.46 -7.08 -7.93
CA ASP A 99 6.91 -6.27 -6.81
C ASP A 99 7.12 -7.09 -5.54
N ILE A 100 7.92 -6.52 -4.65
CA ILE A 100 7.97 -6.84 -3.22
C ILE A 100 7.36 -5.64 -2.51
N ALA A 101 6.24 -5.83 -1.81
CA ALA A 101 5.47 -4.76 -1.20
C ALA A 101 5.45 -4.89 0.33
N ILE A 102 6.12 -3.96 1.02
CA ILE A 102 5.94 -3.81 2.46
C ILE A 102 4.56 -3.17 2.68
N SER A 103 3.63 -4.01 3.11
CA SER A 103 2.22 -3.66 3.32
C SER A 103 1.64 -4.69 4.29
N GLY A 104 0.37 -4.63 4.60
CA GLY A 104 -0.15 -5.71 5.42
C GLY A 104 -1.35 -5.31 6.29
N ASN A 105 -1.37 -5.82 7.52
CA ASN A 105 -2.50 -5.69 8.43
C ASN A 105 -2.49 -4.40 9.25
N GLY A 106 -1.67 -3.40 8.87
CA GLY A 106 -1.60 -2.13 9.58
C GLY A 106 -0.65 -1.14 8.93
N GLU A 107 -0.12 -0.20 9.73
CA GLU A 107 0.86 0.78 9.28
C GLU A 107 2.29 0.23 9.44
N PRO A 108 2.99 -0.10 8.33
CA PRO A 108 4.30 -0.75 8.42
C PRO A 108 5.37 0.11 9.09
N THR A 109 5.29 1.45 8.94
CA THR A 109 6.29 2.36 9.52
C THR A 109 6.20 2.48 11.03
N SER A 110 5.20 1.82 11.65
CA SER A 110 5.06 1.77 13.11
C SER A 110 6.02 0.77 13.77
N VAL A 111 6.65 -0.12 13.01
CA VAL A 111 7.62 -1.07 13.56
C VAL A 111 8.87 -0.35 14.11
N PRO A 112 9.42 -0.76 15.27
CA PRO A 112 10.51 -0.03 15.92
C PRO A 112 11.79 0.09 15.08
N ARG A 113 12.21 -0.98 14.40
CA ARG A 113 13.44 -1.08 13.60
C ARG A 113 13.16 -1.04 12.11
N PHE A 114 12.33 -0.09 11.66
CA PHE A 114 11.82 -0.02 10.30
C PHE A 114 12.94 0.05 9.23
N ALA A 115 13.97 0.88 9.45
CA ALA A 115 15.06 1.04 8.50
C ALA A 115 15.85 -0.26 8.30
N GLU A 116 16.12 -0.99 9.38
CA GLU A 116 16.83 -2.27 9.33
C GLU A 116 15.99 -3.35 8.62
N ALA A 117 14.67 -3.35 8.82
CA ALA A 117 13.79 -4.28 8.13
C ALA A 117 13.79 -4.02 6.61
N VAL A 118 13.73 -2.75 6.19
CA VAL A 118 13.84 -2.36 4.77
C VAL A 118 15.18 -2.79 4.18
N GLU A 119 16.29 -2.58 4.90
CA GLU A 119 17.62 -2.97 4.48
C GLU A 119 17.75 -4.49 4.31
N LEU A 120 17.27 -5.26 5.29
CA LEU A 120 17.28 -6.73 5.23
C LEU A 120 16.53 -7.25 3.99
N ILE A 121 15.31 -6.76 3.78
CA ILE A 121 14.46 -7.17 2.65
C ILE A 121 15.14 -6.80 1.33
N GLY A 122 15.64 -5.57 1.20
CA GLY A 122 16.30 -5.09 0.00
C GLY A 122 17.56 -5.92 -0.34
N ASN A 123 18.38 -6.23 0.65
CA ASN A 123 19.57 -7.06 0.49
C ASN A 123 19.22 -8.48 0.04
N ILE A 124 18.21 -9.11 0.64
CA ILE A 124 17.76 -10.45 0.25
C ILE A 124 17.23 -10.45 -1.19
N ALA A 125 16.39 -9.48 -1.53
CA ALA A 125 15.80 -9.37 -2.86
C ALA A 125 16.84 -9.09 -3.96
N ALA A 126 17.84 -8.24 -3.66
CA ALA A 126 18.94 -7.97 -4.57
C ALA A 126 19.84 -9.20 -4.75
N ALA A 127 20.20 -9.89 -3.66
CA ALA A 127 21.01 -11.11 -3.71
C ALA A 127 20.29 -12.25 -4.46
N ALA A 128 18.96 -12.29 -4.43
CA ALA A 128 18.15 -13.23 -5.19
C ALA A 128 17.94 -12.81 -6.66
N GLY A 129 18.47 -11.67 -7.11
CA GLY A 129 18.29 -11.16 -8.47
C GLY A 129 16.88 -10.67 -8.79
N VAL A 130 16.04 -10.42 -7.77
CA VAL A 130 14.68 -9.90 -7.94
C VAL A 130 14.71 -8.39 -8.16
N LEU A 131 15.58 -7.68 -7.43
CA LEU A 131 15.83 -6.26 -7.68
C LEU A 131 17.06 -6.08 -8.57
N PRO A 132 17.08 -5.11 -9.48
CA PRO A 132 16.07 -4.06 -9.73
C PRO A 132 14.97 -4.45 -10.73
N GLY A 133 14.87 -5.72 -11.15
CA GLY A 133 13.91 -6.17 -12.18
C GLY A 133 12.44 -6.07 -11.74
N SER A 134 12.18 -6.12 -10.44
CA SER A 134 10.87 -5.93 -9.82
C SER A 134 10.84 -4.64 -9.01
N ARG A 135 9.63 -4.13 -8.70
CA ARG A 135 9.50 -2.95 -7.85
C ARG A 135 9.68 -3.33 -6.37
N PHE A 136 10.28 -2.43 -5.60
CA PHE A 136 10.27 -2.50 -4.14
C PHE A 136 9.39 -1.39 -3.60
N VAL A 137 8.28 -1.73 -2.96
CA VAL A 137 7.19 -0.81 -2.62
C VAL A 137 6.96 -0.78 -1.12
N LEU A 138 6.77 0.43 -0.58
CA LEU A 138 6.17 0.63 0.73
C LEU A 138 4.77 1.23 0.54
N ILE A 139 3.73 0.58 1.08
CA ILE A 139 2.38 1.14 1.17
C ILE A 139 2.18 1.64 2.60
N THR A 140 1.95 2.95 2.75
CA THR A 140 1.87 3.60 4.08
C THR A 140 0.75 4.64 4.13
N ASN A 141 0.15 4.81 5.29
CA ASN A 141 -0.74 5.93 5.56
C ASN A 141 0.04 7.25 5.84
N GLY A 142 1.36 7.17 5.93
CA GLY A 142 2.28 8.28 6.04
C GLY A 142 2.25 9.04 7.37
N SER A 143 1.45 8.62 8.33
CA SER A 143 1.25 9.35 9.60
C SER A 143 2.53 9.51 10.43
N LEU A 144 3.50 8.61 10.26
CA LEU A 144 4.73 8.55 11.05
C LEU A 144 5.97 9.07 10.31
N VAL A 145 5.84 9.58 9.09
CA VAL A 145 6.98 10.05 8.26
C VAL A 145 7.73 11.23 8.88
N HIS A 146 7.11 12.00 9.78
CA HIS A 146 7.81 13.04 10.55
C HIS A 146 8.93 12.48 11.45
N GLN A 147 8.92 11.19 11.78
CA GLN A 147 9.93 10.56 12.63
C GLN A 147 11.20 10.27 11.82
N LEU A 148 12.37 10.65 12.35
CA LEU A 148 13.66 10.45 11.69
C LEU A 148 13.92 8.99 11.32
N LYS A 149 13.61 8.05 12.23
CA LYS A 149 13.76 6.60 11.97
C LYS A 149 12.96 6.12 10.75
N VAL A 150 11.80 6.72 10.50
CA VAL A 150 10.98 6.38 9.31
C VAL A 150 11.64 6.98 8.06
N GLN A 151 12.10 8.22 8.12
CA GLN A 151 12.82 8.86 7.00
C GLN A 151 14.10 8.10 6.63
N GLU A 152 14.83 7.55 7.60
CA GLU A 152 15.99 6.67 7.36
C GLU A 152 15.56 5.42 6.58
N GLY A 153 14.46 4.78 6.96
CA GLY A 153 13.91 3.65 6.22
C GLY A 153 13.46 4.01 4.80
N LEU A 154 12.88 5.20 4.60
CA LEU A 154 12.54 5.67 3.25
C LEU A 154 13.77 5.93 2.39
N LYS A 155 14.83 6.51 2.96
CA LYS A 155 16.11 6.67 2.25
C LYS A 155 16.74 5.31 1.92
N MET A 156 16.62 4.34 2.81
CA MET A 156 17.05 2.97 2.56
C MET A 156 16.27 2.33 1.41
N LEU A 157 14.94 2.47 1.40
CA LEU A 157 14.09 2.02 0.32
C LEU A 157 14.53 2.62 -1.04
N ASN A 158 14.83 3.92 -1.05
CA ASN A 158 15.31 4.63 -2.23
C ASN A 158 16.65 4.09 -2.75
N ARG A 159 17.58 3.65 -1.86
CA ARG A 159 18.87 3.03 -2.27
C ARG A 159 18.67 1.76 -3.10
N PHE A 160 17.61 1.02 -2.86
CA PHE A 160 17.21 -0.15 -3.65
C PHE A 160 16.35 0.18 -4.87
N GLY A 161 16.19 1.46 -5.22
CA GLY A 161 15.33 1.91 -6.32
C GLY A 161 13.84 1.75 -6.03
N GLY A 162 13.48 1.66 -4.74
CA GLY A 162 12.09 1.47 -4.32
C GLY A 162 11.23 2.73 -4.39
N GLU A 163 9.96 2.57 -4.11
CA GLU A 163 8.98 3.66 -4.15
C GLU A 163 7.99 3.58 -2.99
N VAL A 164 7.48 4.74 -2.59
CA VAL A 164 6.44 4.88 -1.56
C VAL A 164 5.08 5.08 -2.22
N TRP A 165 4.08 4.31 -1.82
CA TRP A 165 2.68 4.52 -2.12
C TRP A 165 1.99 5.10 -0.91
N PHE A 166 1.87 6.44 -0.90
CA PHE A 166 1.36 7.21 0.22
C PHE A 166 -0.16 7.36 0.13
N LYS A 167 -0.89 6.96 1.17
CA LYS A 167 -2.36 7.03 1.19
C LYS A 167 -2.84 8.42 1.58
N LEU A 168 -3.65 9.02 0.70
CA LEU A 168 -4.35 10.28 0.93
C LEU A 168 -5.77 10.17 0.38
N ASP A 169 -6.66 9.51 1.11
CA ASP A 169 -8.00 9.18 0.64
C ASP A 169 -8.98 10.36 0.75
N SER A 170 -8.67 11.34 1.61
CA SER A 170 -9.44 12.56 1.83
C SER A 170 -8.52 13.71 2.23
N ALA A 171 -8.92 14.93 1.86
CA ALA A 171 -8.23 16.16 2.24
C ALA A 171 -9.09 17.10 3.10
N THR A 172 -10.33 16.76 3.41
CA THR A 172 -11.15 17.47 4.39
C THR A 172 -11.01 16.87 5.79
N ALA A 173 -11.20 17.68 6.83
CA ALA A 173 -11.18 17.19 8.21
C ALA A 173 -12.30 16.16 8.47
N GLU A 174 -13.46 16.36 7.86
CA GLU A 174 -14.61 15.49 7.97
C GLU A 174 -14.37 14.16 7.26
N GLY A 175 -13.96 14.19 5.99
CA GLY A 175 -13.67 13.00 5.19
C GLY A 175 -12.56 12.15 5.81
N ARG A 176 -11.50 12.76 6.34
CA ARG A 176 -10.42 12.05 7.04
C ARG A 176 -10.91 11.33 8.30
N ARG A 177 -11.79 11.99 9.08
CA ARG A 177 -12.42 11.34 10.25
C ARG A 177 -13.36 10.23 9.83
N LEU A 178 -14.15 10.44 8.79
CA LEU A 178 -15.11 9.48 8.28
C LEU A 178 -14.40 8.26 7.67
N ILE A 179 -13.51 8.49 6.71
CA ILE A 179 -12.92 7.42 5.88
C ILE A 179 -11.80 6.69 6.60
N ASN A 180 -10.90 7.44 7.24
CA ASN A 180 -9.66 6.86 7.80
C ASN A 180 -9.67 6.78 9.34
N LYS A 181 -10.64 7.42 10.01
CA LYS A 181 -10.65 7.68 11.45
C LYS A 181 -9.30 8.27 11.92
N ALA A 182 -8.70 9.10 11.06
CA ALA A 182 -7.40 9.71 11.28
C ALA A 182 -7.53 10.94 12.17
N GLY A 183 -6.76 10.99 13.26
CA GLY A 183 -6.67 12.16 14.14
C GLY A 183 -5.71 13.26 13.62
N GLN A 184 -4.91 12.96 12.61
CA GLN A 184 -3.93 13.89 12.06
C GLN A 184 -4.59 14.89 11.11
N SER A 185 -4.19 16.19 11.18
CA SER A 185 -4.67 17.22 10.26
C SER A 185 -4.19 17.01 8.83
N ILE A 186 -4.85 17.64 7.86
CA ILE A 186 -4.41 17.59 6.46
C ILE A 186 -3.04 18.24 6.30
N ASP A 187 -2.75 19.35 6.98
CA ASP A 187 -1.45 20.01 6.90
C ASP A 187 -0.31 19.11 7.39
N ALA A 188 -0.51 18.39 8.49
CA ALA A 188 0.46 17.42 8.98
C ALA A 188 0.65 16.25 7.99
N SER A 189 -0.42 15.79 7.33
CA SER A 189 -0.33 14.75 6.30
C SER A 189 0.39 15.24 5.05
N LEU A 190 0.13 16.47 4.60
CA LEU A 190 0.83 17.08 3.47
C LEU A 190 2.32 17.29 3.78
N ASN A 191 2.66 17.76 4.97
CA ASN A 191 4.05 17.86 5.39
C ASN A 191 4.75 16.49 5.36
N ASN A 192 4.10 15.44 5.85
CA ASN A 192 4.62 14.08 5.79
C ASN A 192 4.76 13.56 4.35
N LEU A 193 3.80 13.86 3.47
CA LEU A 193 3.89 13.50 2.05
C LEU A 193 5.07 14.20 1.37
N ILE A 194 5.29 15.48 1.64
CA ILE A 194 6.43 16.24 1.13
C ILE A 194 7.76 15.68 1.65
N LEU A 195 7.82 15.32 2.94
CA LEU A 195 8.99 14.66 3.53
C LEU A 195 9.26 13.30 2.89
N ALA A 196 8.22 12.48 2.68
CA ALA A 196 8.34 11.18 2.01
C ALA A 196 8.91 11.36 0.59
N ALA A 197 8.37 12.31 -0.18
CA ALA A 197 8.81 12.58 -1.54
C ALA A 197 10.26 13.09 -1.63
N ARG A 198 10.76 13.76 -0.58
CA ARG A 198 12.18 14.15 -0.47
C ARG A 198 13.11 12.99 -0.12
N CYS A 199 12.58 11.96 0.52
CA CYS A 199 13.38 10.78 0.93
C CYS A 199 13.40 9.69 -0.13
N CYS A 200 12.28 9.50 -0.85
CA CYS A 200 12.08 8.40 -1.80
C CYS A 200 11.08 8.81 -2.88
N ARG A 201 11.18 8.21 -4.07
CA ARG A 201 10.13 8.37 -5.11
C ARG A 201 8.77 8.03 -4.49
N THR A 202 7.84 8.98 -4.55
CA THR A 202 6.54 8.84 -3.88
C THR A 202 5.40 9.05 -4.86
N LYS A 203 4.44 8.10 -4.85
CA LYS A 203 3.15 8.18 -5.52
C LYS A 203 2.06 8.35 -4.48
N VAL A 204 0.99 9.04 -4.82
CA VAL A 204 -0.18 9.13 -3.93
C VAL A 204 -1.22 8.10 -4.35
N GLN A 205 -1.70 7.32 -3.38
CA GLN A 205 -2.87 6.46 -3.52
C GLN A 205 -4.11 7.15 -2.95
N VAL A 206 -5.17 7.21 -3.73
CA VAL A 206 -6.47 7.75 -3.33
C VAL A 206 -7.54 6.68 -3.53
N CYS A 207 -8.17 6.25 -2.43
CA CYS A 207 -9.33 5.37 -2.48
C CYS A 207 -10.60 6.21 -2.57
N LEU A 208 -11.25 6.22 -3.72
CA LEU A 208 -12.54 6.88 -3.89
C LEU A 208 -13.67 5.90 -3.56
N LEU A 209 -14.52 6.30 -2.60
CA LEU A 209 -15.61 5.51 -2.08
C LEU A 209 -16.95 6.22 -2.32
N ASP A 210 -17.94 5.46 -2.74
CA ASP A 210 -19.32 5.90 -2.65
C ASP A 210 -19.87 5.50 -1.28
N ILE A 211 -20.04 6.48 -0.39
CA ILE A 211 -20.52 6.27 0.97
C ILE A 211 -22.00 6.67 1.01
N ASP A 212 -22.87 5.76 1.44
CA ASP A 212 -24.31 5.96 1.54
C ASP A 212 -24.94 6.46 0.22
N SER A 213 -24.38 6.07 -0.93
CA SER A 213 -24.82 6.50 -2.27
C SER A 213 -24.77 8.02 -2.52
N GLN A 214 -23.87 8.72 -1.81
CA GLN A 214 -23.71 10.18 -1.98
C GLN A 214 -22.74 10.54 -3.11
N GLY A 215 -22.00 9.55 -3.64
CA GLY A 215 -20.99 9.76 -4.66
C GLY A 215 -19.76 10.53 -4.16
N PHE A 216 -19.01 11.14 -5.08
CA PHE A 216 -17.85 11.97 -4.77
C PHE A 216 -18.27 13.43 -4.66
N VAL A 217 -18.46 13.90 -3.42
CA VAL A 217 -18.98 15.25 -3.15
C VAL A 217 -17.96 16.34 -3.52
N GLU A 218 -18.45 17.46 -4.06
CA GLU A 218 -17.63 18.54 -4.59
C GLU A 218 -16.64 19.17 -3.58
N PRO A 219 -16.99 19.37 -2.29
CA PRO A 219 -16.02 19.87 -1.32
C PRO A 219 -14.80 18.96 -1.16
N GLU A 220 -15.01 17.63 -1.15
CA GLU A 220 -13.93 16.65 -1.04
C GLU A 220 -13.07 16.61 -2.30
N ARG A 221 -13.72 16.64 -3.48
CA ARG A 221 -13.03 16.67 -4.77
C ARG A 221 -12.09 17.88 -4.86
N ARG A 222 -12.59 19.08 -4.52
CA ARG A 222 -11.80 20.31 -4.53
C ARG A 222 -10.65 20.27 -3.54
N ALA A 223 -10.91 19.84 -2.30
CA ALA A 223 -9.88 19.74 -1.27
C ALA A 223 -8.75 18.78 -1.68
N LEU A 224 -9.07 17.65 -2.33
CA LEU A 224 -8.06 16.72 -2.84
C LEU A 224 -7.23 17.33 -3.98
N LEU A 225 -7.85 18.07 -4.92
CA LEU A 225 -7.13 18.77 -5.99
C LEU A 225 -6.16 19.80 -5.42
N ASP A 226 -6.59 20.60 -4.45
CA ASP A 226 -5.76 21.61 -3.78
C ASP A 226 -4.58 20.95 -3.02
N ALA A 227 -4.86 19.89 -2.25
CA ALA A 227 -3.86 19.17 -1.48
C ALA A 227 -2.80 18.53 -2.39
N LEU A 228 -3.21 17.88 -3.48
CA LEU A 228 -2.31 17.27 -4.45
C LEU A 228 -1.49 18.32 -5.18
N THR A 229 -2.08 19.47 -5.53
CA THR A 229 -1.36 20.60 -6.14
C THR A 229 -0.25 21.10 -5.22
N ILE A 230 -0.52 21.25 -3.91
CA ILE A 230 0.50 21.62 -2.91
C ILE A 230 1.60 20.54 -2.85
N ALA A 231 1.24 19.27 -2.81
CA ALA A 231 2.21 18.17 -2.79
C ALA A 231 3.11 18.15 -4.04
N LYS A 232 2.55 18.45 -5.21
CA LYS A 232 3.30 18.59 -6.46
C LYS A 232 4.29 19.76 -6.41
N GLN A 233 3.82 20.93 -6.01
CA GLN A 233 4.62 22.16 -5.98
C GLN A 233 5.76 22.09 -4.95
N LYS A 234 5.49 21.58 -3.75
CA LYS A 234 6.44 21.59 -2.62
C LYS A 234 7.23 20.29 -2.48
N GLY A 235 6.69 19.17 -2.92
CA GLY A 235 7.27 17.84 -2.78
C GLY A 235 7.70 17.19 -4.09
N GLY A 236 7.32 17.73 -5.24
CA GLY A 236 7.65 17.13 -6.54
C GLY A 236 6.86 15.86 -6.85
N VAL A 237 5.77 15.59 -6.14
CA VAL A 237 4.89 14.44 -6.39
C VAL A 237 4.25 14.59 -7.77
N ARG A 238 4.36 13.56 -8.62
CA ARG A 238 3.86 13.60 -10.00
C ARG A 238 2.86 12.50 -10.34
N GLU A 239 2.81 11.44 -9.53
CA GLU A 239 2.02 10.24 -9.82
C GLU A 239 0.89 10.07 -8.81
N VAL A 240 -0.33 9.86 -9.31
CA VAL A 240 -1.53 9.58 -8.51
C VAL A 240 -2.16 8.27 -8.96
N MET A 241 -2.48 7.42 -8.02
CA MET A 241 -3.12 6.12 -8.22
C MET A 241 -4.54 6.18 -7.65
N LEU A 242 -5.53 6.32 -8.52
CA LEU A 242 -6.94 6.29 -8.13
C LEU A 242 -7.43 4.85 -8.12
N TYR A 243 -8.11 4.44 -7.08
CA TYR A 243 -8.78 3.15 -7.02
C TYR A 243 -10.07 3.24 -6.20
N THR A 244 -10.91 2.25 -6.34
CA THR A 244 -12.14 2.08 -5.57
C THR A 244 -12.17 0.69 -4.94
N LEU A 245 -13.25 0.35 -4.26
CA LEU A 245 -13.40 -0.95 -3.61
C LEU A 245 -13.26 -2.10 -4.61
N ALA A 246 -12.23 -2.91 -4.45
CA ALA A 246 -12.07 -4.15 -5.21
C ALA A 246 -12.77 -5.34 -4.52
N ARG A 247 -12.95 -5.26 -3.21
CA ARG A 247 -13.51 -6.31 -2.35
C ARG A 247 -14.29 -5.68 -1.19
N PRO A 248 -15.23 -6.41 -0.59
CA PRO A 248 -15.95 -5.93 0.59
C PRO A 248 -14.99 -5.57 1.74
N SER A 249 -15.34 -4.53 2.47
CA SER A 249 -14.67 -4.19 3.74
C SER A 249 -15.01 -5.24 4.80
N LEU A 250 -14.10 -5.44 5.76
CA LEU A 250 -14.35 -6.24 6.95
C LEU A 250 -14.62 -5.37 8.19
N GLN A 251 -14.87 -4.08 7.99
CA GLN A 251 -15.18 -3.14 9.06
C GLN A 251 -16.69 -2.97 9.25
N PRO A 252 -17.14 -2.47 10.40
CA PRO A 252 -18.57 -2.28 10.69
C PRO A 252 -19.33 -1.46 9.64
N GLU A 253 -18.64 -0.54 8.96
CA GLU A 253 -19.20 0.35 7.96
C GLU A 253 -19.39 -0.30 6.57
N ALA A 254 -19.03 -1.58 6.41
CA ALA A 254 -19.05 -2.27 5.10
C ALA A 254 -20.35 -2.10 4.31
N GLY A 255 -21.51 -2.17 4.99
CA GLY A 255 -22.84 -2.02 4.37
C GLY A 255 -23.14 -0.62 3.82
N ARG A 256 -22.34 0.39 4.16
CA ARG A 256 -22.45 1.77 3.70
C ARG A 256 -21.61 2.09 2.48
N LEU A 257 -20.71 1.16 2.11
CA LEU A 257 -19.66 1.40 1.13
C LEU A 257 -20.04 0.83 -0.23
N GLY A 258 -20.01 1.68 -1.24
CA GLY A 258 -20.13 1.33 -2.65
C GLY A 258 -18.85 1.61 -3.42
N LYS A 259 -18.73 0.96 -4.58
CA LYS A 259 -17.71 1.32 -5.56
C LYS A 259 -18.04 2.68 -6.16
N MET A 260 -17.01 3.53 -6.27
CA MET A 260 -17.16 4.78 -7.03
C MET A 260 -17.41 4.45 -8.51
N PRO A 261 -18.44 5.03 -9.14
CA PRO A 261 -18.71 4.80 -10.56
C PRO A 261 -17.54 5.20 -11.47
N GLU A 262 -17.28 4.38 -12.48
CA GLU A 262 -16.16 4.61 -13.43
C GLU A 262 -16.18 6.01 -14.05
N PRO A 263 -17.31 6.58 -14.50
CA PRO A 263 -17.33 7.93 -15.06
C PRO A 263 -16.81 8.99 -14.07
N VAL A 264 -17.15 8.87 -12.78
CA VAL A 264 -16.70 9.79 -11.73
C VAL A 264 -15.19 9.64 -11.51
N MET A 265 -14.69 8.38 -11.47
CA MET A 265 -13.26 8.09 -11.36
C MET A 265 -12.47 8.70 -12.52
N ARG A 266 -12.98 8.55 -13.75
CA ARG A 266 -12.33 9.10 -14.96
C ARG A 266 -12.34 10.61 -14.98
N ALA A 267 -13.48 11.24 -14.65
CA ALA A 267 -13.59 12.69 -14.56
C ALA A 267 -12.56 13.28 -13.58
N PHE A 268 -12.44 12.68 -12.38
CA PHE A 268 -11.45 13.14 -11.42
C PHE A 268 -10.00 12.88 -11.88
N ALA A 269 -9.76 11.77 -12.59
CA ALA A 269 -8.46 11.51 -13.19
C ALA A 269 -8.10 12.56 -14.25
N ASP A 270 -9.07 13.03 -15.04
CA ASP A 270 -8.85 14.04 -16.05
C ASP A 270 -8.54 15.41 -15.45
N ASP A 271 -9.21 15.78 -14.33
CA ASP A 271 -8.85 16.99 -13.57
C ASP A 271 -7.39 16.95 -13.10
N LEU A 272 -6.97 15.82 -12.54
CA LEU A 272 -5.59 15.65 -12.09
C LEU A 272 -4.59 15.70 -13.26
N ARG A 273 -4.94 15.13 -14.43
CA ARG A 273 -4.12 15.22 -15.64
C ARG A 273 -3.98 16.66 -16.14
N GLN A 274 -5.06 17.45 -16.08
CA GLN A 274 -5.02 18.89 -16.40
C GLN A 274 -4.08 19.67 -15.48
N LEU A 275 -3.96 19.22 -14.22
CA LEU A 275 -2.97 19.75 -13.28
C LEU A 275 -1.55 19.19 -13.52
N GLY A 276 -1.38 18.33 -14.54
CA GLY A 276 -0.11 17.76 -14.97
C GLY A 276 0.37 16.59 -14.11
N PHE A 277 -0.54 15.80 -13.52
CA PHE A 277 -0.21 14.53 -12.90
C PHE A 277 -0.27 13.38 -13.90
N GLU A 278 0.58 12.37 -13.69
CA GLU A 278 0.43 11.04 -14.26
C GLU A 278 -0.59 10.28 -13.40
N VAL A 279 -1.71 9.83 -14.00
CA VAL A 279 -2.81 9.22 -13.24
C VAL A 279 -3.11 7.83 -13.75
N SER A 280 -3.03 6.85 -12.86
CA SER A 280 -3.55 5.50 -13.08
C SER A 280 -4.90 5.32 -12.38
N VAL A 281 -5.83 4.61 -13.04
CA VAL A 281 -7.17 4.32 -12.50
C VAL A 281 -7.35 2.81 -12.44
N SER A 282 -7.84 2.32 -11.29
CA SER A 282 -8.19 0.91 -11.05
C SER A 282 -9.61 0.79 -10.53
N LEU A 283 -10.46 0.03 -11.22
CA LEU A 283 -11.89 -0.16 -10.94
C LEU A 283 -12.16 -1.45 -10.17
#